data_2b8632d6d10c4c7f7e574825a7b3364f
#
_entry.id   2b8632d6d10c4c7f7e574825a7b3364f
#
_cell.length_a   1.000
_cell.length_b   1.000
_cell.length_c   1.000
_cell.angle_alpha   90.00
_cell.angle_beta   90.00
_cell.angle_gamma   90.00
#
_symmetry.space_group_name_H-M   'P 1'
#
loop_
_entity.id
_entity.type
_entity.pdbx_description
1 polymer ?
#
loop_
_entity_poly.entity_id
_entity_poly.type
_entity_poly.pdbx_seq_one_letter_code
_entity_poly.pdbx_strand_id
1 'polypeptide(L)'
;MKVIIVDDELNARLSLRGILEENFPQIDILAESKDVPSAVTAIHEHKPDLVFLDISMPGYSGLELLKFFNESQINFKIIFVTAFSEYAINAFELSAVGYILK
;
A
#
# COMPACT_ATOMS: atom_id res chain seq x y z
N MET A 1 9.59 -11.91 0.95
CA MET A 1 8.25 -11.27 1.00
C MET A 1 8.13 -10.30 -0.17
N LYS A 2 7.08 -10.42 -0.93
CA LYS A 2 6.81 -9.59 -2.10
C LYS A 2 5.95 -8.39 -1.69
N VAL A 3 6.37 -7.20 -2.09
CA VAL A 3 5.79 -5.95 -1.63
C VAL A 3 5.52 -5.00 -2.80
N ILE A 4 4.43 -4.23 -2.69
CA ILE A 4 4.12 -3.12 -3.59
C ILE A 4 3.99 -1.86 -2.74
N ILE A 5 4.50 -0.73 -3.26
CA ILE A 5 4.39 0.58 -2.63
C ILE A 5 3.42 1.43 -3.44
N VAL A 6 2.42 2.00 -2.77
CA VAL A 6 1.40 2.85 -3.42
C VAL A 6 1.36 4.21 -2.74
N ASP A 7 1.79 5.24 -3.46
CA ASP A 7 1.80 6.62 -2.99
C ASP A 7 1.90 7.52 -4.22
N ASP A 8 1.15 8.62 -4.26
CA ASP A 8 1.17 9.53 -5.41
C ASP A 8 2.43 10.40 -5.45
N GLU A 9 3.15 10.52 -4.34
CA GLU A 9 4.36 11.33 -4.26
C GLU A 9 5.61 10.47 -4.50
N LEU A 10 6.38 10.82 -5.53
CA LEU A 10 7.61 10.10 -5.88
C LEU A 10 8.59 10.09 -4.70
N ASN A 11 8.78 11.23 -4.04
CA ASN A 11 9.74 11.33 -2.92
C ASN A 11 9.34 10.43 -1.75
N ALA A 12 8.04 10.30 -1.48
CA ALA A 12 7.55 9.40 -0.43
C ALA A 12 7.84 7.93 -0.79
N ARG A 13 7.63 7.55 -2.05
CA ARG A 13 7.96 6.19 -2.51
C ARG A 13 9.45 5.92 -2.41
N LEU A 14 10.29 6.87 -2.82
CA LEU A 14 11.74 6.71 -2.76
C LEU A 14 12.25 6.60 -1.32
N SER A 15 11.70 7.39 -0.41
CA SER A 15 12.06 7.33 1.02
C SER A 15 11.72 5.96 1.61
N LEU A 16 10.52 5.48 1.36
CA LEU A 16 10.10 4.18 1.88
C LEU A 16 10.91 3.04 1.27
N ARG A 17 11.14 3.09 -0.04
CA ARG A 17 11.98 2.10 -0.71
C ARG A 17 13.38 2.05 -0.08
N GLY A 18 14.00 3.20 0.16
CA GLY A 18 15.31 3.28 0.79
C GLY A 18 15.34 2.65 2.17
N ILE A 19 14.33 2.94 2.99
CA ILE A 19 14.23 2.36 4.34
C ILE A 19 14.08 0.84 4.27
N LEU A 20 13.24 0.35 3.37
CA LEU A 20 13.01 -1.09 3.21
C LEU A 20 14.26 -1.80 2.71
N GLU A 21 14.94 -1.24 1.72
CA GLU A 21 16.14 -1.85 1.15
C GLU A 21 17.30 -1.90 2.16
N GLU A 22 17.46 -0.86 2.99
CA GLU A 22 18.53 -0.79 3.98
C GLU A 22 18.29 -1.72 5.18
N ASN A 23 17.04 -1.81 5.64
CA ASN A 23 16.73 -2.49 6.90
C ASN A 23 16.09 -3.86 6.75
N PHE A 24 15.53 -4.16 5.57
CA PHE A 24 14.80 -5.40 5.33
C PHE A 24 15.18 -5.99 3.96
N PRO A 25 16.44 -6.43 3.80
CA PRO A 25 16.93 -6.91 2.49
C PRO A 25 16.18 -8.13 1.95
N GLN A 26 15.44 -8.85 2.80
CA GLN A 26 14.63 -9.99 2.38
C GLN A 26 13.32 -9.59 1.68
N ILE A 27 12.97 -8.30 1.70
CA ILE A 27 11.76 -7.80 1.04
C ILE A 27 12.06 -7.53 -0.44
N ASP A 28 11.22 -8.07 -1.32
CA ASP A 28 11.28 -7.81 -2.75
C ASP A 28 10.22 -6.77 -3.13
N ILE A 29 10.65 -5.58 -3.51
CA ILE A 29 9.75 -4.52 -3.96
C ILE A 29 9.48 -4.75 -5.44
N LEU A 30 8.29 -5.26 -5.78
CA LEU A 30 7.95 -5.67 -7.14
C LEU A 30 7.47 -4.53 -8.02
N ALA A 31 6.82 -3.54 -7.43
CA ALA A 31 6.27 -2.40 -8.17
C ALA A 31 6.01 -1.22 -7.26
N GLU A 32 5.90 -0.05 -7.88
CA GLU A 32 5.43 1.18 -7.24
C GLU A 32 4.26 1.71 -8.07
N SER A 33 3.22 2.17 -7.40
CA SER A 33 2.03 2.73 -8.05
C SER A 33 1.72 4.10 -7.47
N LYS A 34 1.18 4.98 -8.31
CA LYS A 34 0.89 6.36 -7.91
C LYS A 34 -0.59 6.62 -7.63
N ASP A 35 -1.45 5.65 -7.88
CA ASP A 35 -2.90 5.77 -7.65
C ASP A 35 -3.51 4.38 -7.45
N VAL A 36 -4.79 4.37 -7.07
CA VAL A 36 -5.51 3.11 -6.81
C VAL A 36 -5.67 2.26 -8.07
N PRO A 37 -6.09 2.80 -9.23
CA PRO A 37 -6.22 1.96 -10.43
C PRO A 37 -4.93 1.25 -10.85
N SER A 38 -3.80 1.95 -10.83
CA SER A 38 -2.51 1.32 -11.16
C SER A 38 -2.09 0.31 -10.11
N ALA A 39 -2.42 0.55 -8.83
CA ALA A 39 -2.16 -0.40 -7.75
C ALA A 39 -2.98 -1.68 -7.94
N VAL A 40 -4.24 -1.58 -8.33
CA VAL A 40 -5.10 -2.74 -8.61
C VAL A 40 -4.46 -3.60 -9.71
N THR A 41 -4.03 -2.99 -10.79
CA THR A 41 -3.36 -3.69 -11.89
C THR A 41 -2.08 -4.39 -11.40
N ALA A 42 -1.25 -3.69 -10.64
CA ALA A 42 0.01 -4.24 -10.11
C ALA A 42 -0.24 -5.40 -9.16
N ILE A 43 -1.27 -5.31 -8.31
CA ILE A 43 -1.61 -6.38 -7.38
C ILE A 43 -2.04 -7.64 -8.13
N HIS A 44 -2.88 -7.50 -9.15
CA HIS A 44 -3.29 -8.65 -9.97
C HIS A 44 -2.11 -9.27 -10.71
N GLU A 45 -1.21 -8.45 -11.20
CA GLU A 45 -0.06 -8.90 -11.98
C GLU A 45 1.01 -9.57 -11.12
N HIS A 46 1.38 -8.97 -10.00
CA HIS A 46 2.50 -9.41 -9.17
C HIS A 46 2.13 -10.28 -7.97
N LYS A 47 0.88 -10.25 -7.56
CA LYS A 47 0.37 -11.01 -6.39
C LYS A 47 1.26 -10.83 -5.15
N PRO A 48 1.35 -9.61 -4.63
CA PRO A 48 2.20 -9.32 -3.48
C PRO A 48 1.68 -9.96 -2.19
N ASP A 49 2.55 -10.04 -1.19
CA ASP A 49 2.16 -10.45 0.16
C ASP A 49 1.70 -9.25 0.98
N LEU A 50 2.27 -8.07 0.68
CA LEU A 50 2.05 -6.86 1.47
C LEU A 50 2.01 -5.64 0.55
N VAL A 51 1.10 -4.72 0.86
CA VAL A 51 0.97 -3.44 0.16
C VAL A 51 1.14 -2.30 1.17
N PHE A 52 2.12 -1.44 0.93
CA PHE A 52 2.24 -0.17 1.65
C PHE A 52 1.42 0.86 0.88
N LEU A 53 0.46 1.48 1.53
CA LEU A 53 -0.58 2.24 0.86
C LEU A 53 -0.83 3.58 1.54
N ASP A 54 -0.70 4.67 0.78
CA ASP A 54 -1.13 5.99 1.26
C ASP A 54 -2.64 6.12 1.12
N ILE A 55 -3.24 6.87 2.03
CA ILE A 55 -4.69 7.13 2.01
C ILE A 55 -5.04 8.25 1.05
N SER A 56 -4.31 9.37 1.13
CA SER A 56 -4.65 10.56 0.34
C SER A 56 -3.95 10.54 -1.02
N MET A 57 -4.70 10.21 -2.05
CA MET A 57 -4.23 10.18 -3.44
C MET A 57 -5.27 10.75 -4.37
N PRO A 58 -4.88 11.31 -5.55
CA PRO A 58 -5.84 11.79 -6.53
C PRO A 58 -6.75 10.67 -7.04
N GLY A 59 -8.01 11.00 -7.24
CA GLY A 59 -9.02 10.06 -7.72
C GLY A 59 -9.63 9.26 -6.59
N TYR A 60 -9.05 8.10 -6.30
CA TYR A 60 -9.54 7.24 -5.23
C TYR A 60 -8.66 7.33 -3.99
N SER A 61 -9.29 7.39 -2.82
CA SER A 61 -8.59 7.24 -1.55
C SER A 61 -8.01 5.83 -1.43
N GLY A 62 -6.87 5.69 -0.73
CA GLY A 62 -6.33 4.36 -0.42
C GLY A 62 -7.30 3.47 0.34
N LEU A 63 -8.22 4.06 1.12
CA LEU A 63 -9.26 3.31 1.83
C LEU A 63 -10.22 2.58 0.89
N GLU A 64 -10.27 2.98 -0.37
CA GLU A 64 -11.16 2.38 -1.38
C GLU A 64 -10.53 1.23 -2.14
N LEU A 65 -9.24 0.95 -1.93
CA LEU A 65 -8.52 -0.08 -2.70
C LEU A 65 -9.23 -1.44 -2.67
N LEU A 66 -9.65 -1.90 -1.50
CA LEU A 66 -10.25 -3.23 -1.35
C LEU A 66 -11.61 -3.36 -2.05
N LYS A 67 -12.27 -2.24 -2.39
CA LYS A 67 -13.53 -2.27 -3.13
C LYS A 67 -13.38 -2.79 -4.56
N PHE A 68 -12.15 -2.81 -5.07
CA PHE A 68 -11.86 -3.30 -6.43
C PHE A 68 -11.57 -4.80 -6.48
N PHE A 69 -11.69 -5.50 -5.35
CA PHE A 69 -11.38 -6.93 -5.24
C PHE A 69 -12.54 -7.70 -4.62
N ASN A 70 -12.72 -8.94 -5.07
CA ASN A 70 -13.56 -9.92 -4.37
C ASN A 70 -12.77 -10.47 -3.19
N GLU A 71 -13.45 -10.95 -2.15
CA GLU A 71 -12.78 -11.52 -0.97
C GLU A 71 -11.77 -12.62 -1.35
N SER A 72 -12.10 -13.46 -2.32
CA SER A 72 -11.21 -14.53 -2.79
C SER A 72 -9.94 -14.02 -3.44
N GLN A 73 -9.90 -12.75 -3.84
CA GLN A 73 -8.74 -12.12 -4.49
C GLN A 73 -7.86 -11.38 -3.50
N ILE A 74 -8.31 -11.20 -2.24
CA ILE A 74 -7.57 -10.46 -1.23
C ILE A 74 -6.66 -11.43 -0.48
N ASN A 75 -5.48 -11.67 -1.05
CA ASN A 75 -4.47 -12.55 -0.50
C ASN A 75 -3.23 -11.77 -0.04
N PHE A 76 -3.41 -10.49 0.20
CA PHE A 76 -2.35 -9.57 0.63
C PHE A 76 -2.79 -8.82 1.89
N LYS A 77 -1.81 -8.33 2.63
CA LYS A 77 -2.03 -7.48 3.80
C LYS A 77 -1.74 -6.03 3.42
N ILE A 78 -2.30 -5.10 4.18
CA ILE A 78 -2.11 -3.66 3.96
C ILE A 78 -1.47 -3.03 5.19
N ILE A 79 -0.45 -2.20 4.96
CA ILE A 79 0.07 -1.26 5.94
C ILE A 79 -0.14 0.14 5.36
N PHE A 80 -0.96 0.94 6.03
CA PHE A 80 -1.15 2.32 5.62
C PHE A 80 0.03 3.18 6.04
N VAL A 81 0.55 3.99 5.12
CA VAL A 81 1.64 4.95 5.37
C VAL A 81 1.12 6.31 4.92
N THR A 82 0.70 7.14 5.87
CA THR A 82 -0.02 8.37 5.55
C THR A 82 0.28 9.47 6.56
N ALA A 83 0.02 10.73 6.16
CA ALA A 83 0.12 11.89 7.04
C ALA A 83 -1.11 12.08 7.95
N PHE A 84 -2.17 11.29 7.73
CA PHE A 84 -3.45 11.47 8.40
C PHE A 84 -3.67 10.42 9.49
N SER A 85 -3.81 10.86 10.75
CA SER A 85 -4.07 9.97 11.89
C SER A 85 -5.55 9.62 12.05
N GLU A 86 -6.44 10.46 11.55
CA GLU A 86 -7.89 10.32 11.72
C GLU A 86 -8.48 9.10 11.03
N TYR A 87 -7.73 8.47 10.13
CA TYR A 87 -8.20 7.29 9.41
C TYR A 87 -7.79 5.96 10.05
N ALA A 88 -7.11 5.99 11.19
CA ALA A 88 -6.58 4.76 11.80
C ALA A 88 -7.67 3.73 12.13
N ILE A 89 -8.81 4.17 12.66
CA ILE A 89 -9.94 3.27 12.99
C ILE A 89 -10.50 2.65 11.70
N ASN A 90 -10.69 3.47 10.66
CA ASN A 90 -11.19 2.99 9.37
C ASN A 90 -10.22 1.97 8.74
N ALA A 91 -8.92 2.20 8.88
CA ALA A 91 -7.91 1.28 8.37
C ALA A 91 -8.01 -0.10 9.02
N PHE A 92 -8.19 -0.17 10.33
CA PHE A 92 -8.33 -1.44 11.03
C PHE A 92 -9.65 -2.13 10.71
N GLU A 93 -10.72 -1.38 10.46
CA GLU A 93 -11.99 -1.95 9.99
C GLU A 93 -11.84 -2.60 8.61
N LEU A 94 -10.88 -2.14 7.80
CA LEU A 94 -10.56 -2.71 6.49
C LEU A 94 -9.48 -3.81 6.59
N SER A 95 -9.23 -4.33 7.78
CA SER A 95 -8.26 -5.42 8.01
C SER A 95 -6.81 -5.04 7.74
N ALA A 96 -6.45 -3.77 7.89
CA ALA A 96 -5.06 -3.35 7.80
C ALA A 96 -4.25 -3.96 8.95
N VAL A 97 -3.02 -4.40 8.67
CA VAL A 97 -2.14 -4.95 9.70
C VAL A 97 -1.27 -3.89 10.34
N GLY A 98 -1.23 -2.68 9.79
CA GLY A 98 -0.45 -1.60 10.34
C GLY A 98 -0.86 -0.23 9.83
N TYR A 99 -0.45 0.79 10.56
CA TYR A 99 -0.73 2.18 10.24
C TYR A 99 0.45 3.02 10.68
N ILE A 100 1.13 3.65 9.74
CA ILE A 100 2.34 4.43 9.99
C ILE A 100 2.06 5.88 9.59
N LEU A 101 2.31 6.80 10.50
CA LEU A 101 2.25 8.23 10.19
C LEU A 101 3.56 8.69 9.56
N LYS A 102 3.44 9.44 8.51
CA LYS A 102 4.59 10.08 7.85
C LYS A 102 5.19 11.17 8.70
#